data_18d13964e84f4064e9756e1efa5d25d9
#
_entry.id   18d13964e84f4064e9756e1efa5d25d9
#
_cell.length_a   1.000
_cell.length_b   1.000
_cell.length_c   1.000
_cell.angle_alpha   90.00
_cell.angle_beta   90.00
_cell.angle_gamma   90.00
#
_symmetry.space_group_name_H-M   'P 1'
#
loop_
_entity.id
_entity.type
_entity.pdbx_description
1 polymer ?
#
loop_
_entity_poly.entity_id
_entity_poly.type
_entity_poly.pdbx_seq_one_letter_code
_entity_poly.pdbx_strand_id
1 'polypeptide(L)'
;MKVYVTIDGGTTNTRISLVKDGVVVVTDKYNVGARASIDGNSALKTTVKDGIVKILEKTGVDAKSVIRIIASGMITCEFGLVNLPHITAPCGIKEMKQNAFDTLLPEISEIPFTFIRGVKTVSEDLSKVDMMRGEETELMGILQDGKCAYVLPGSHSKIIFTDDDGNITEFATLLTGELIYALSTDTILKDAVDLSLDTYDKEYLEKGFEYCNENGINEALFKVRILKNLFGATSEQCYGFFLGVALCGEIEKILKANAPAIVIGGKKQLKEATAYLLSKYSSSAIKQLSEEEVNSSSSLGAIRIYEYV
;
A
#
# COMPACT_ATOMS: atom_id res chain seq x y z
N MET A 1 -4.53 -16.57 25.41
CA MET A 1 -4.43 -15.19 24.88
C MET A 1 -3.14 -15.10 24.07
N LYS A 2 -3.23 -14.91 22.76
CA LYS A 2 -2.09 -14.74 21.86
C LYS A 2 -1.78 -13.26 21.74
N VAL A 3 -0.54 -12.86 22.04
CA VAL A 3 -0.09 -11.47 21.96
C VAL A 3 1.08 -11.36 21.00
N TYR A 4 0.98 -10.43 20.05
CA TYR A 4 2.01 -10.14 19.05
C TYR A 4 2.29 -8.63 19.01
N VAL A 5 3.52 -8.28 18.68
CA VAL A 5 3.87 -6.95 18.20
C VAL A 5 4.10 -7.07 16.70
N THR A 6 3.47 -6.21 15.89
CA THR A 6 3.71 -6.17 14.46
C THR A 6 4.37 -4.85 14.07
N ILE A 7 5.27 -4.89 13.10
CA ILE A 7 6.00 -3.73 12.61
C ILE A 7 5.84 -3.66 11.10
N ASP A 8 5.21 -2.56 10.64
CA ASP A 8 5.15 -2.19 9.24
C ASP A 8 6.16 -1.07 8.98
N GLY A 9 7.30 -1.42 8.41
CA GLY A 9 8.38 -0.50 8.09
C GLY A 9 8.22 0.06 6.68
N GLY A 10 7.85 1.33 6.56
CA GLY A 10 7.81 2.03 5.27
C GLY A 10 9.12 2.76 4.96
N THR A 11 9.15 3.46 3.82
CA THR A 11 10.28 4.29 3.38
C THR A 11 10.52 5.47 4.33
N THR A 12 9.44 6.13 4.77
CA THR A 12 9.48 7.36 5.58
C THR A 12 8.92 7.19 6.99
N ASN A 13 8.13 6.16 7.22
CA ASN A 13 7.43 5.95 8.48
C ASN A 13 7.54 4.49 8.92
N THR A 14 7.43 4.27 10.22
CA THR A 14 7.29 2.93 10.81
C THR A 14 6.02 2.91 11.67
N ARG A 15 5.19 1.89 11.51
CA ARG A 15 4.03 1.62 12.36
C ARG A 15 4.35 0.42 13.24
N ILE A 16 4.07 0.56 14.54
CA ILE A 16 4.21 -0.53 15.52
C ILE A 16 2.85 -0.76 16.15
N SER A 17 2.35 -1.97 16.07
CA SER A 17 1.03 -2.32 16.57
C SER A 17 1.11 -3.45 17.59
N LEU A 18 0.28 -3.38 18.62
CA LEU A 18 0.02 -4.51 19.52
C LEU A 18 -1.27 -5.21 19.11
N VAL A 19 -1.18 -6.51 18.95
CA VAL A 19 -2.32 -7.34 18.55
C VAL A 19 -2.56 -8.40 19.61
N LYS A 20 -3.82 -8.54 20.05
CA LYS A 20 -4.28 -9.55 21.01
C LYS A 20 -5.39 -10.38 20.39
N ASP A 21 -5.23 -11.69 20.35
CA ASP A 21 -6.23 -12.64 19.84
C ASP A 21 -6.81 -12.21 18.46
N GLY A 22 -5.94 -11.76 17.54
CA GLY A 22 -6.31 -11.33 16.20
C GLY A 22 -6.93 -9.92 16.09
N VAL A 23 -6.96 -9.13 17.18
CA VAL A 23 -7.47 -7.77 17.18
C VAL A 23 -6.33 -6.78 17.40
N VAL A 24 -6.21 -5.77 16.53
CA VAL A 24 -5.27 -4.66 16.69
C VAL A 24 -5.75 -3.76 17.82
N VAL A 25 -5.04 -3.77 18.96
CA VAL A 25 -5.45 -3.02 20.17
C VAL A 25 -5.01 -1.56 20.07
N VAL A 26 -3.80 -1.33 19.57
CA VAL A 26 -3.21 0.00 19.42
C VAL A 26 -2.16 -0.02 18.32
N THR A 27 -2.03 1.10 17.62
CA THR A 27 -0.96 1.35 16.64
C THR A 27 -0.35 2.71 16.92
N ASP A 28 0.97 2.74 17.06
CA ASP A 28 1.75 3.98 17.11
C ASP A 28 2.51 4.14 15.78
N LYS A 29 2.55 5.38 15.27
CA LYS A 29 3.24 5.75 14.03
C LYS A 29 4.42 6.66 14.34
N TYR A 30 5.56 6.33 13.76
CA TYR A 30 6.83 7.07 13.88
C TYR A 30 7.25 7.59 12.50
N ASN A 31 7.67 8.87 12.44
CA ASN A 31 8.15 9.50 11.19
C ASN A 31 9.63 9.15 10.92
N VAL A 32 9.98 7.90 11.11
CA VAL A 32 11.29 7.32 10.83
C VAL A 32 11.05 6.03 10.05
N GLY A 33 11.63 5.90 8.88
CA GLY A 33 11.57 4.70 8.04
C GLY A 33 12.94 4.37 7.45
N ALA A 34 12.97 3.46 6.49
CA ALA A 34 14.23 2.98 5.89
C ALA A 34 15.08 4.11 5.29
N ARG A 35 14.46 5.18 4.78
CA ARG A 35 15.19 6.34 4.22
C ARG A 35 16.06 7.06 5.27
N ALA A 36 15.69 7.04 6.54
CA ALA A 36 16.48 7.63 7.61
C ALA A 36 17.77 6.83 7.92
N SER A 37 17.94 5.66 7.31
CA SER A 37 19.06 4.74 7.53
C SER A 37 20.11 4.77 6.42
N ILE A 38 20.05 5.73 5.47
CA ILE A 38 21.02 5.87 4.38
C ILE A 38 22.44 6.08 4.95
N ASP A 39 22.57 6.85 6.06
CA ASP A 39 23.83 7.12 6.75
C ASP A 39 24.05 6.18 7.96
N GLY A 40 23.32 5.07 8.05
CA GLY A 40 23.37 4.10 9.14
C GLY A 40 22.00 3.92 9.82
N ASN A 41 21.71 2.69 10.25
CA ASN A 41 20.37 2.34 10.74
C ASN A 41 20.13 2.60 12.24
N SER A 42 20.96 3.41 12.90
CA SER A 42 20.84 3.70 14.34
C SER A 42 19.50 4.37 14.70
N ALA A 43 19.05 5.32 13.91
CA ALA A 43 17.77 6.01 14.12
C ALA A 43 16.59 5.04 14.03
N LEU A 44 16.59 4.15 13.03
CA LEU A 44 15.54 3.13 12.86
C LEU A 44 15.58 2.11 14.01
N LYS A 45 16.77 1.63 14.41
CA LYS A 45 16.93 0.71 15.55
C LYS A 45 16.40 1.32 16.85
N THR A 46 16.77 2.56 17.14
CA THR A 46 16.29 3.29 18.32
C THR A 46 14.77 3.46 18.27
N THR A 47 14.23 3.89 17.13
CA THR A 47 12.77 4.06 16.96
C THR A 47 12.02 2.76 17.19
N VAL A 48 12.51 1.65 16.65
CA VAL A 48 11.86 0.34 16.83
C VAL A 48 11.95 -0.11 18.29
N LYS A 49 13.13 0.01 18.92
CA LYS A 49 13.32 -0.32 20.32
C LYS A 49 12.38 0.46 21.24
N ASP A 50 12.43 1.78 21.14
CA ASP A 50 11.62 2.67 21.99
C ASP A 50 10.12 2.50 21.71
N GLY A 51 9.75 2.26 20.45
CA GLY A 51 8.38 2.00 20.06
C GLY A 51 7.82 0.71 20.64
N ILE A 52 8.61 -0.37 20.67
CA ILE A 52 8.22 -1.63 21.32
C ILE A 52 8.02 -1.42 22.82
N VAL A 53 8.96 -0.78 23.51
CA VAL A 53 8.85 -0.50 24.95
C VAL A 53 7.59 0.33 25.22
N LYS A 54 7.42 1.43 24.49
CA LYS A 54 6.30 2.36 24.69
C LYS A 54 4.93 1.69 24.46
N ILE A 55 4.80 0.84 23.43
CA ILE A 55 3.51 0.20 23.15
C ILE A 55 3.15 -0.84 24.22
N LEU A 56 4.15 -1.54 24.78
CA LEU A 56 3.97 -2.49 25.87
C LEU A 56 3.60 -1.76 27.17
N GLU A 57 4.27 -0.67 27.51
CA GLU A 57 3.95 0.17 28.68
C GLU A 57 2.53 0.75 28.57
N LYS A 58 2.19 1.34 27.43
CA LYS A 58 0.88 1.94 27.15
C LYS A 58 -0.28 0.96 27.31
N THR A 59 -0.03 -0.31 27.01
CA THR A 59 -1.06 -1.36 27.06
C THR A 59 -0.99 -2.23 28.32
N GLY A 60 0.00 -2.01 29.19
CA GLY A 60 0.25 -2.82 30.39
C GLY A 60 0.59 -4.28 30.11
N VAL A 61 1.15 -4.56 28.91
CA VAL A 61 1.52 -5.93 28.49
C VAL A 61 2.92 -6.24 28.93
N ASP A 62 3.09 -7.34 29.66
CA ASP A 62 4.43 -7.87 29.98
C ASP A 62 5.08 -8.41 28.70
N ALA A 63 6.32 -7.99 28.44
CA ALA A 63 7.12 -8.44 27.30
C ALA A 63 7.22 -9.97 27.20
N LYS A 64 7.23 -10.67 28.33
CA LYS A 64 7.26 -12.14 28.40
C LYS A 64 5.98 -12.80 27.86
N SER A 65 4.88 -12.07 27.80
CA SER A 65 3.61 -12.56 27.23
C SER A 65 3.53 -12.40 25.72
N VAL A 66 4.44 -11.63 25.11
CA VAL A 66 4.50 -11.43 23.65
C VAL A 66 5.18 -12.64 23.01
N ILE A 67 4.45 -13.33 22.15
CA ILE A 67 4.93 -14.55 21.48
C ILE A 67 6.02 -14.21 20.46
N ARG A 68 5.82 -13.12 19.68
CA ARG A 68 6.70 -12.75 18.56
C ARG A 68 6.56 -11.28 18.20
N ILE A 69 7.65 -10.70 17.70
CA ILE A 69 7.62 -9.47 16.92
C ILE A 69 7.66 -9.87 15.45
N ILE A 70 6.64 -9.48 14.67
CA ILE A 70 6.54 -9.82 13.25
C ILE A 70 6.71 -8.53 12.44
N ALA A 71 7.72 -8.48 11.58
CA ALA A 71 8.09 -7.27 10.86
C ALA A 71 8.06 -7.49 9.34
N SER A 72 7.51 -6.52 8.61
CA SER A 72 7.41 -6.52 7.15
C SER A 72 7.72 -5.14 6.56
N GLY A 73 7.80 -5.06 5.24
CA GLY A 73 8.04 -3.84 4.53
C GLY A 73 9.51 -3.46 4.44
N MET A 74 9.81 -2.18 4.25
CA MET A 74 11.15 -1.65 4.02
C MET A 74 12.14 -1.91 5.16
N ILE A 75 11.67 -2.35 6.32
CA ILE A 75 12.52 -2.82 7.44
C ILE A 75 13.36 -4.03 7.06
N THR A 76 13.01 -4.72 5.95
CA THR A 76 13.72 -5.90 5.42
C THR A 76 14.56 -5.61 4.17
N CYS A 77 14.82 -4.34 3.83
CA CYS A 77 15.73 -3.94 2.77
C CYS A 77 17.14 -3.64 3.29
N GLU A 78 18.06 -3.29 2.42
CA GLU A 78 19.45 -2.94 2.75
C GLU A 78 19.59 -1.78 3.77
N PHE A 79 18.61 -0.88 3.81
CA PHE A 79 18.52 0.23 4.76
C PHE A 79 17.65 -0.10 5.99
N GLY A 80 17.16 -1.32 6.10
CA GLY A 80 16.32 -1.78 7.21
C GLY A 80 17.13 -2.34 8.40
N LEU A 81 16.45 -3.15 9.21
CA LEU A 81 17.09 -3.89 10.29
C LEU A 81 17.80 -5.15 9.80
N VAL A 82 17.27 -5.78 8.76
CA VAL A 82 17.83 -6.95 8.08
C VAL A 82 17.70 -6.77 6.58
N ASN A 83 18.66 -7.29 5.82
CA ASN A 83 18.60 -7.26 4.37
C ASN A 83 18.20 -8.64 3.84
N LEU A 84 16.98 -8.79 3.34
CA LEU A 84 16.44 -10.06 2.86
C LEU A 84 16.07 -9.97 1.37
N PRO A 85 16.45 -10.98 0.57
CA PRO A 85 16.01 -11.05 -0.82
C PRO A 85 14.49 -11.26 -0.92
N HIS A 86 13.88 -10.79 -2.00
CA HIS A 86 12.48 -11.06 -2.31
C HIS A 86 12.25 -12.54 -2.61
N ILE A 87 11.05 -13.04 -2.30
CA ILE A 87 10.54 -14.30 -2.85
C ILE A 87 9.96 -14.03 -4.24
N THR A 88 9.89 -15.06 -5.08
CA THR A 88 9.41 -14.92 -6.45
C THR A 88 7.96 -15.40 -6.55
N ALA A 89 7.11 -14.61 -7.21
CA ALA A 89 5.76 -15.03 -7.59
C ALA A 89 5.80 -16.11 -8.70
N PRO A 90 4.82 -17.05 -8.79
CA PRO A 90 3.63 -17.13 -7.92
C PRO A 90 3.97 -17.54 -6.49
N CYS A 91 3.34 -16.89 -5.51
CA CYS A 91 3.51 -17.23 -4.10
C CYS A 91 2.30 -16.81 -3.26
N GLY A 92 1.99 -17.62 -2.28
CA GLY A 92 0.92 -17.38 -1.32
C GLY A 92 1.42 -17.36 0.12
N ILE A 93 0.49 -17.46 1.03
CA ILE A 93 0.75 -17.43 2.47
C ILE A 93 1.73 -18.53 2.91
N LYS A 94 1.66 -19.72 2.28
CA LYS A 94 2.53 -20.86 2.55
C LYS A 94 3.99 -20.55 2.22
N GLU A 95 4.24 -20.06 1.02
CA GLU A 95 5.59 -19.70 0.57
C GLU A 95 6.16 -18.53 1.38
N MET A 96 5.32 -17.55 1.74
CA MET A 96 5.71 -16.44 2.62
C MET A 96 6.13 -16.95 4.00
N LYS A 97 5.37 -17.88 4.59
CA LYS A 97 5.71 -18.51 5.89
C LYS A 97 7.00 -19.28 5.81
N GLN A 98 7.18 -20.13 4.80
CA GLN A 98 8.37 -20.97 4.62
C GLN A 98 9.64 -20.15 4.40
N ASN A 99 9.53 -18.95 3.83
CA ASN A 99 10.64 -18.05 3.54
C ASN A 99 10.78 -16.91 4.57
N ALA A 100 9.95 -16.90 5.62
CA ALA A 100 10.11 -15.94 6.71
C ALA A 100 11.46 -16.17 7.43
N PHE A 101 12.04 -15.10 7.95
CA PHE A 101 13.36 -15.13 8.60
C PHE A 101 13.22 -14.87 10.09
N ASP A 102 13.52 -15.88 10.88
CA ASP A 102 13.50 -15.83 12.34
C ASP A 102 14.88 -15.46 12.87
N THR A 103 14.94 -14.51 13.82
CA THR A 103 16.19 -14.12 14.48
C THR A 103 15.94 -13.46 15.83
N LEU A 104 17.00 -13.27 16.60
CA LEU A 104 17.04 -12.43 17.79
C LEU A 104 17.84 -11.16 17.48
N LEU A 105 17.35 -10.02 17.98
CA LEU A 105 18.04 -8.74 17.93
C LEU A 105 18.11 -8.16 19.36
N PRO A 106 19.02 -8.69 20.22
CA PRO A 106 19.05 -8.34 21.64
C PRO A 106 19.29 -6.85 21.89
N GLU A 107 19.93 -6.16 20.95
CA GLU A 107 20.14 -4.71 21.03
C GLU A 107 18.83 -3.91 20.88
N ILE A 108 17.75 -4.55 20.36
CA ILE A 108 16.42 -3.96 20.19
C ILE A 108 15.45 -4.53 21.22
N SER A 109 15.33 -5.87 21.29
CA SER A 109 14.40 -6.56 22.19
C SER A 109 14.81 -8.01 22.42
N GLU A 110 14.53 -8.54 23.62
CA GLU A 110 14.65 -9.97 23.94
C GLU A 110 13.56 -10.83 23.31
N ILE A 111 12.47 -10.20 22.82
CA ILE A 111 11.40 -10.91 22.13
C ILE A 111 11.92 -11.30 20.73
N PRO A 112 11.77 -12.57 20.29
CA PRO A 112 12.25 -12.99 19.00
C PRO A 112 11.47 -12.34 17.85
N PHE A 113 12.18 -12.06 16.75
CA PHE A 113 11.65 -11.46 15.53
C PHE A 113 11.38 -12.52 14.47
N THR A 114 10.33 -12.28 13.68
CA THR A 114 10.08 -12.92 12.39
C THR A 114 9.97 -11.82 11.34
N PHE A 115 10.79 -11.87 10.30
CA PHE A 115 10.77 -10.93 9.20
C PHE A 115 10.13 -11.55 7.96
N ILE A 116 9.13 -10.87 7.38
CA ILE A 116 8.45 -11.28 6.15
C ILE A 116 9.17 -10.61 4.98
N ARG A 117 9.46 -11.38 3.95
CA ARG A 117 10.16 -10.90 2.74
C ARG A 117 9.19 -10.27 1.77
N GLY A 118 9.68 -9.26 1.03
CA GLY A 118 8.96 -8.76 -0.13
C GLY A 118 8.81 -9.80 -1.24
N VAL A 119 7.98 -9.48 -2.23
CA VAL A 119 7.70 -10.32 -3.40
C VAL A 119 8.19 -9.63 -4.66
N LYS A 120 8.68 -10.41 -5.64
CA LYS A 120 9.03 -9.95 -6.98
C LYS A 120 8.46 -10.88 -8.04
N THR A 121 8.25 -10.34 -9.23
CA THR A 121 8.04 -11.13 -10.45
C THR A 121 9.34 -11.17 -11.26
N VAL A 122 9.54 -12.20 -12.05
CA VAL A 122 10.72 -12.38 -12.91
C VAL A 122 10.26 -12.79 -14.31
N SER A 123 10.73 -12.08 -15.31
CA SER A 123 10.44 -12.36 -16.73
C SER A 123 11.53 -11.72 -17.59
N GLU A 124 11.68 -12.18 -18.83
CA GLU A 124 12.45 -11.48 -19.87
C GLU A 124 11.69 -10.27 -20.42
N ASP A 125 10.36 -10.27 -20.29
CA ASP A 125 9.48 -9.15 -20.64
C ASP A 125 9.39 -8.16 -19.48
N LEU A 126 9.98 -6.97 -19.64
CA LEU A 126 9.99 -5.92 -18.62
C LEU A 126 8.59 -5.54 -18.14
N SER A 127 7.56 -5.66 -18.98
CA SER A 127 6.17 -5.35 -18.61
C SER A 127 5.60 -6.28 -17.54
N LYS A 128 6.26 -7.43 -17.29
CA LYS A 128 5.88 -8.45 -16.31
C LYS A 128 6.84 -8.53 -15.11
N VAL A 129 7.81 -7.61 -15.03
CA VAL A 129 8.79 -7.58 -13.93
C VAL A 129 8.45 -6.45 -12.99
N ASP A 130 8.30 -6.79 -11.73
CA ASP A 130 8.04 -5.81 -10.67
C ASP A 130 8.51 -6.33 -9.30
N MET A 131 8.52 -5.45 -8.30
CA MET A 131 8.82 -5.79 -6.91
C MET A 131 7.96 -4.97 -5.95
N MET A 132 7.61 -5.59 -4.83
CA MET A 132 6.91 -4.93 -3.72
C MET A 132 7.49 -5.38 -2.39
N ARG A 133 7.33 -4.54 -1.37
CA ARG A 133 7.84 -4.83 -0.04
C ARG A 133 6.99 -4.15 1.03
N GLY A 134 6.09 -4.95 1.60
CA GLY A 134 5.08 -4.55 2.58
C GLY A 134 3.66 -4.82 2.09
N GLU A 135 3.37 -4.51 0.83
CA GLU A 135 2.03 -4.66 0.26
C GLU A 135 1.62 -6.14 0.12
N GLU A 136 2.56 -7.07 -0.04
CA GLU A 136 2.31 -8.51 0.04
C GLU A 136 1.77 -8.92 1.40
N THR A 137 2.29 -8.32 2.47
CA THR A 137 1.83 -8.59 3.84
C THR A 137 0.46 -7.94 4.08
N GLU A 138 0.25 -6.72 3.61
CA GLU A 138 -1.04 -6.04 3.65
C GLU A 138 -2.12 -6.86 2.93
N LEU A 139 -1.80 -7.38 1.73
CA LEU A 139 -2.68 -8.23 0.95
C LEU A 139 -3.16 -9.46 1.74
N MET A 140 -2.26 -10.15 2.44
CA MET A 140 -2.63 -11.34 3.22
C MET A 140 -3.62 -11.03 4.35
N GLY A 141 -3.68 -9.78 4.81
CA GLY A 141 -4.66 -9.34 5.81
C GLY A 141 -6.07 -9.07 5.25
N ILE A 142 -6.18 -8.85 3.95
CA ILE A 142 -7.44 -8.50 3.26
C ILE A 142 -7.85 -9.52 2.20
N LEU A 143 -7.13 -10.64 2.11
CA LEU A 143 -7.34 -11.66 1.08
C LEU A 143 -8.79 -12.17 1.09
N GLN A 144 -9.39 -12.19 -0.09
CA GLN A 144 -10.72 -12.77 -0.35
C GLN A 144 -10.57 -14.14 -1.01
N ASP A 145 -11.62 -14.93 -0.95
CA ASP A 145 -11.69 -16.22 -1.65
C ASP A 145 -11.83 -16.00 -3.16
N GLY A 146 -11.16 -16.85 -3.95
CA GLY A 146 -11.21 -16.84 -5.39
C GLY A 146 -10.29 -15.79 -6.05
N LYS A 147 -10.29 -15.81 -7.37
CA LYS A 147 -9.48 -14.89 -8.19
C LYS A 147 -9.90 -13.44 -8.02
N CYS A 148 -8.97 -12.57 -7.69
CA CYS A 148 -9.25 -11.18 -7.35
C CYS A 148 -8.14 -10.23 -7.83
N ALA A 149 -8.52 -8.97 -8.11
CA ALA A 149 -7.59 -7.86 -8.24
C ALA A 149 -7.65 -6.99 -6.97
N TYR A 150 -6.50 -6.66 -6.42
CA TYR A 150 -6.36 -5.77 -5.27
C TYR A 150 -5.72 -4.48 -5.72
N VAL A 151 -6.35 -3.37 -5.38
CA VAL A 151 -5.85 -2.02 -5.68
C VAL A 151 -5.55 -1.33 -4.37
N LEU A 152 -4.27 -1.05 -4.14
CA LEU A 152 -3.77 -0.39 -2.94
C LEU A 152 -3.21 0.98 -3.32
N PRO A 153 -4.07 2.02 -3.43
CA PRO A 153 -3.64 3.37 -3.76
C PRO A 153 -2.73 3.95 -2.68
N GLY A 154 -1.59 4.46 -3.09
CA GLY A 154 -0.57 5.03 -2.22
C GLY A 154 0.35 5.98 -2.97
N SER A 155 1.50 6.33 -2.39
CA SER A 155 2.58 7.04 -3.12
C SER A 155 2.98 6.24 -4.35
N HIS A 156 3.18 4.94 -4.15
CA HIS A 156 3.37 3.92 -5.17
C HIS A 156 2.15 3.00 -5.13
N SER A 157 1.17 3.27 -5.97
CA SER A 157 -0.03 2.43 -6.05
C SER A 157 0.34 1.02 -6.50
N LYS A 158 -0.28 0.01 -5.88
CA LYS A 158 -0.12 -1.39 -6.28
C LYS A 158 -1.43 -1.93 -6.84
N ILE A 159 -1.31 -2.64 -7.95
CA ILE A 159 -2.38 -3.49 -8.48
C ILE A 159 -1.85 -4.92 -8.43
N ILE A 160 -2.47 -5.76 -7.60
CA ILE A 160 -2.01 -7.13 -7.33
C ILE A 160 -3.09 -8.10 -7.79
N PHE A 161 -2.72 -9.14 -8.51
CA PHE A 161 -3.63 -10.17 -8.97
C PHE A 161 -3.35 -11.49 -8.26
N THR A 162 -4.43 -12.14 -7.80
CA THR A 162 -4.35 -13.45 -7.18
C THR A 162 -5.09 -14.50 -8.01
N ASP A 163 -4.66 -15.77 -7.88
CA ASP A 163 -5.38 -16.92 -8.39
C ASP A 163 -6.50 -17.37 -7.43
N ASP A 164 -7.16 -18.48 -7.76
CA ASP A 164 -8.26 -19.04 -6.97
C ASP A 164 -7.82 -19.56 -5.59
N ASP A 165 -6.53 -19.86 -5.42
CA ASP A 165 -5.94 -20.30 -4.15
C ASP A 165 -5.40 -19.12 -3.31
N GLY A 166 -5.52 -17.88 -3.81
CA GLY A 166 -5.04 -16.67 -3.16
C GLY A 166 -3.53 -16.43 -3.30
N ASN A 167 -2.86 -17.11 -4.24
CA ASN A 167 -1.46 -16.84 -4.54
C ASN A 167 -1.33 -15.57 -5.39
N ILE A 168 -0.37 -14.73 -5.07
CA ILE A 168 0.03 -13.58 -5.89
C ILE A 168 0.65 -14.12 -7.17
N THR A 169 0.05 -13.80 -8.32
CA THR A 169 0.52 -14.25 -9.64
C THR A 169 1.25 -13.16 -10.40
N GLU A 170 0.72 -11.95 -10.36
CA GLU A 170 1.23 -10.77 -11.05
C GLU A 170 0.89 -9.52 -10.24
N PHE A 171 1.68 -8.48 -10.39
CA PHE A 171 1.35 -7.16 -9.85
C PHE A 171 2.04 -6.06 -10.66
N ALA A 172 1.55 -4.84 -10.48
CA ALA A 172 2.15 -3.64 -11.06
C ALA A 172 2.22 -2.52 -10.04
N THR A 173 3.33 -1.81 -10.08
CA THR A 173 3.55 -0.59 -9.30
C THR A 173 3.42 0.64 -10.21
N LEU A 174 2.61 1.61 -9.77
CA LEU A 174 2.43 2.88 -10.45
C LEU A 174 2.78 4.02 -9.50
N LEU A 175 3.39 5.08 -10.00
CA LEU A 175 3.80 6.25 -9.22
C LEU A 175 2.65 7.25 -8.97
N THR A 176 1.40 6.80 -8.98
CA THR A 176 0.21 7.65 -9.02
C THR A 176 0.20 8.72 -7.92
N GLY A 177 0.45 8.34 -6.66
CA GLY A 177 0.44 9.31 -5.57
C GLY A 177 1.59 10.31 -5.63
N GLU A 178 2.79 9.88 -6.04
CA GLU A 178 3.92 10.80 -6.26
C GLU A 178 3.69 11.73 -7.45
N LEU A 179 3.13 11.21 -8.55
CA LEU A 179 2.77 12.04 -9.71
C LEU A 179 1.70 13.07 -9.36
N ILE A 180 0.64 12.69 -8.64
CA ILE A 180 -0.38 13.62 -8.16
C ILE A 180 0.28 14.74 -7.36
N TYR A 181 1.14 14.39 -6.39
CA TYR A 181 1.82 15.39 -5.56
C TYR A 181 2.75 16.29 -6.38
N ALA A 182 3.68 15.71 -7.13
CA ALA A 182 4.66 16.47 -7.92
C ALA A 182 3.99 17.37 -8.95
N LEU A 183 2.99 16.88 -9.66
CA LEU A 183 2.28 17.67 -10.68
C LEU A 183 1.50 18.82 -10.07
N SER A 184 0.91 18.65 -8.90
CA SER A 184 0.13 19.69 -8.23
C SER A 184 0.98 20.70 -7.43
N THR A 185 2.24 20.38 -7.10
CA THR A 185 3.11 21.27 -6.30
C THR A 185 4.22 21.92 -7.11
N ASP A 186 4.84 21.17 -8.03
CA ASP A 186 6.09 21.55 -8.68
C ASP A 186 5.92 21.91 -10.17
N THR A 187 4.67 21.91 -10.67
CA THR A 187 4.39 22.23 -12.07
C THR A 187 3.43 23.42 -12.21
N ILE A 188 3.17 23.80 -13.47
CA ILE A 188 2.19 24.83 -13.84
C ILE A 188 0.76 24.48 -13.38
N LEU A 189 0.49 23.21 -12.99
CA LEU A 189 -0.83 22.76 -12.53
C LEU A 189 -1.16 23.17 -11.10
N LYS A 190 -0.16 23.60 -10.29
CA LYS A 190 -0.35 24.04 -8.91
C LYS A 190 -1.40 25.14 -8.74
N ASP A 191 -1.58 25.98 -9.78
CA ASP A 191 -2.60 27.03 -9.74
C ASP A 191 -4.03 26.50 -10.02
N ALA A 192 -4.16 25.29 -10.60
CA ALA A 192 -5.42 24.71 -11.02
C ALA A 192 -5.87 23.51 -10.19
N VAL A 193 -4.96 22.86 -9.48
CA VAL A 193 -5.22 21.66 -8.66
C VAL A 193 -5.02 21.99 -7.20
N ASP A 194 -6.05 21.80 -6.39
CA ASP A 194 -6.00 22.00 -4.95
C ASP A 194 -6.17 20.64 -4.24
N LEU A 195 -5.07 20.13 -3.67
CA LEU A 195 -5.06 18.87 -2.93
C LEU A 195 -5.71 18.95 -1.53
N SER A 196 -6.07 20.15 -1.07
CA SER A 196 -6.74 20.33 0.21
C SER A 196 -8.25 20.06 0.14
N LEU A 197 -8.79 19.90 -1.06
CA LEU A 197 -10.21 19.60 -1.26
C LEU A 197 -10.53 18.20 -0.79
N ASP A 198 -11.62 18.06 -0.02
CA ASP A 198 -12.18 16.78 0.40
C ASP A 198 -13.10 16.15 -0.65
N THR A 199 -13.50 16.91 -1.66
CA THR A 199 -14.45 16.51 -2.69
C THR A 199 -13.93 16.84 -4.10
N TYR A 200 -14.47 16.17 -5.09
CA TYR A 200 -14.22 16.41 -6.51
C TYR A 200 -15.49 16.18 -7.32
N ASP A 201 -15.56 16.79 -8.50
CA ASP A 201 -16.64 16.60 -9.42
C ASP A 201 -16.50 15.27 -10.18
N LYS A 202 -17.51 14.39 -10.05
CA LYS A 202 -17.50 13.04 -10.62
C LYS A 202 -17.64 13.03 -12.15
N GLU A 203 -18.39 13.98 -12.72
CA GLU A 203 -18.52 14.11 -14.17
C GLU A 203 -17.17 14.50 -14.79
N TYR A 204 -16.45 15.41 -14.14
CA TYR A 204 -15.11 15.80 -14.57
C TYR A 204 -14.06 14.71 -14.32
N LEU A 205 -14.24 13.87 -13.30
CA LEU A 205 -13.41 12.67 -13.12
C LEU A 205 -13.55 11.72 -14.32
N GLU A 206 -14.78 11.42 -14.77
CA GLU A 206 -15.02 10.63 -15.98
C GLU A 206 -14.40 11.30 -17.22
N LYS A 207 -14.68 12.59 -17.45
CA LYS A 207 -14.10 13.35 -18.56
C LYS A 207 -12.58 13.32 -18.59
N GLY A 208 -11.93 13.42 -17.43
CA GLY A 208 -10.47 13.34 -17.33
C GLY A 208 -9.93 11.97 -17.72
N PHE A 209 -10.57 10.91 -17.25
CA PHE A 209 -10.24 9.54 -17.61
C PHE A 209 -10.43 9.28 -19.12
N GLU A 210 -11.59 9.62 -19.67
CA GLU A 210 -11.90 9.43 -21.08
C GLU A 210 -10.96 10.23 -21.98
N TYR A 211 -10.73 11.51 -21.65
CA TYR A 211 -9.82 12.36 -22.41
C TYR A 211 -8.39 11.81 -22.41
N CYS A 212 -7.94 11.30 -21.27
CA CYS A 212 -6.61 10.69 -21.14
C CYS A 212 -6.47 9.42 -21.99
N ASN A 213 -7.50 8.56 -22.03
CA ASN A 213 -7.53 7.37 -22.86
C ASN A 213 -7.43 7.68 -24.35
N GLU A 214 -8.09 8.74 -24.80
CA GLU A 214 -8.11 9.12 -26.21
C GLU A 214 -6.85 9.86 -26.66
N ASN A 215 -6.32 10.75 -25.82
CA ASN A 215 -5.32 11.73 -26.22
C ASN A 215 -3.96 11.56 -25.49
N GLY A 216 -3.90 10.66 -24.51
CA GLY A 216 -2.71 10.40 -23.71
C GLY A 216 -2.51 11.42 -22.59
N ILE A 217 -1.72 10.99 -21.59
CA ILE A 217 -1.54 11.70 -20.32
C ILE A 217 -0.96 13.12 -20.46
N ASN A 218 0.01 13.31 -21.36
CA ASN A 218 0.70 14.59 -21.48
C ASN A 218 -0.22 15.72 -21.95
N GLU A 219 -1.08 15.41 -22.94
CA GLU A 219 -2.05 16.38 -23.43
C GLU A 219 -3.18 16.57 -22.41
N ALA A 220 -3.68 15.49 -21.82
CA ALA A 220 -4.76 15.54 -20.84
C ALA A 220 -4.39 16.37 -19.60
N LEU A 221 -3.18 16.27 -19.09
CA LEU A 221 -2.71 17.07 -17.97
C LEU A 221 -2.78 18.58 -18.26
N PHE A 222 -2.43 19.01 -19.47
CA PHE A 222 -2.50 20.44 -19.80
C PHE A 222 -3.95 20.95 -19.89
N LYS A 223 -4.93 20.08 -20.17
CA LYS A 223 -6.36 20.47 -20.22
C LYS A 223 -6.91 20.92 -18.86
N VAL A 224 -6.33 20.46 -17.74
CA VAL A 224 -6.67 20.96 -16.40
C VAL A 224 -6.51 22.49 -16.33
N ARG A 225 -5.43 23.03 -16.89
CA ARG A 225 -5.18 24.47 -16.94
C ARG A 225 -6.14 25.16 -17.91
N ILE A 226 -6.45 24.54 -19.04
CA ILE A 226 -7.43 25.06 -20.00
C ILE A 226 -8.81 25.16 -19.37
N LEU A 227 -9.24 24.14 -18.64
CA LEU A 227 -10.52 24.12 -17.91
C LEU A 227 -10.63 25.32 -16.96
N LYS A 228 -9.61 25.58 -16.15
CA LYS A 228 -9.59 26.72 -15.25
C LYS A 228 -9.62 28.06 -15.99
N ASN A 229 -8.70 28.27 -16.94
CA ASN A 229 -8.40 29.59 -17.46
C ASN A 229 -9.34 30.02 -18.60
N LEU A 230 -9.86 29.09 -19.39
CA LEU A 230 -10.71 29.39 -20.55
C LEU A 230 -12.16 29.03 -20.34
N PHE A 231 -12.43 27.98 -19.54
CA PHE A 231 -13.81 27.52 -19.31
C PHE A 231 -14.35 27.93 -17.93
N GLY A 232 -13.54 28.54 -17.07
CA GLY A 232 -13.96 28.98 -15.73
C GLY A 232 -14.41 27.82 -14.83
N ALA A 233 -13.82 26.64 -15.02
CA ALA A 233 -14.14 25.46 -14.21
C ALA A 233 -13.82 25.69 -12.72
N THR A 234 -14.65 25.14 -11.84
CA THR A 234 -14.43 25.23 -10.38
C THR A 234 -13.21 24.40 -9.95
N SER A 235 -12.75 24.61 -8.72
CA SER A 235 -11.63 23.85 -8.18
C SER A 235 -11.93 22.35 -8.12
N GLU A 236 -13.16 21.98 -7.74
CA GLU A 236 -13.62 20.57 -7.70
C GLU A 236 -13.68 19.94 -9.10
N GLN A 237 -14.05 20.73 -10.13
CA GLN A 237 -14.06 20.28 -11.52
C GLN A 237 -12.64 20.06 -12.04
N CYS A 238 -11.73 21.00 -11.80
CA CYS A 238 -10.33 20.87 -12.16
C CYS A 238 -9.68 19.68 -11.45
N TYR A 239 -9.96 19.52 -10.15
CA TYR A 239 -9.42 18.42 -9.36
C TYR A 239 -10.01 17.07 -9.81
N GLY A 240 -11.31 16.99 -10.09
CA GLY A 240 -11.93 15.78 -10.64
C GLY A 240 -11.28 15.36 -11.95
N PHE A 241 -11.17 16.28 -12.91
CA PHE A 241 -10.52 16.00 -14.20
C PHE A 241 -9.08 15.54 -14.03
N PHE A 242 -8.32 16.22 -13.17
CA PHE A 242 -6.92 15.85 -12.86
C PHE A 242 -6.80 14.44 -12.27
N LEU A 243 -7.69 14.07 -11.31
CA LEU A 243 -7.71 12.73 -10.75
C LEU A 243 -8.05 11.67 -11.81
N GLY A 244 -8.99 11.96 -12.72
CA GLY A 244 -9.33 11.06 -13.82
C GLY A 244 -8.12 10.78 -14.73
N VAL A 245 -7.37 11.82 -15.06
CA VAL A 245 -6.12 11.70 -15.82
C VAL A 245 -5.08 10.89 -15.05
N ALA A 246 -4.87 11.18 -13.78
CA ALA A 246 -3.85 10.52 -12.95
C ALA A 246 -4.14 9.02 -12.73
N LEU A 247 -5.42 8.64 -12.63
CA LEU A 247 -5.86 7.25 -12.44
C LEU A 247 -5.97 6.46 -13.74
N CYS A 248 -5.85 7.08 -14.90
CA CYS A 248 -6.11 6.47 -16.20
C CYS A 248 -5.34 5.13 -16.38
N GLY A 249 -4.03 5.13 -16.17
CA GLY A 249 -3.22 3.92 -16.35
C GLY A 249 -3.54 2.79 -15.36
N GLU A 250 -3.97 3.13 -14.13
CA GLU A 250 -4.42 2.14 -13.15
C GLU A 250 -5.73 1.49 -13.60
N ILE A 251 -6.71 2.29 -13.95
CA ILE A 251 -8.03 1.83 -14.38
C ILE A 251 -7.90 0.95 -15.63
N GLU A 252 -7.15 1.40 -16.65
CA GLU A 252 -6.90 0.58 -17.84
C GLU A 252 -6.29 -0.79 -17.52
N LYS A 253 -5.27 -0.83 -16.63
CA LYS A 253 -4.61 -2.09 -16.28
C LYS A 253 -5.57 -3.05 -15.60
N ILE A 254 -6.42 -2.54 -14.69
CA ILE A 254 -7.43 -3.33 -13.98
C ILE A 254 -8.48 -3.86 -14.96
N LEU A 255 -8.99 -3.00 -15.86
CA LEU A 255 -9.98 -3.39 -16.86
C LEU A 255 -9.45 -4.47 -17.82
N LYS A 256 -8.19 -4.34 -18.27
CA LYS A 256 -7.54 -5.33 -19.14
C LYS A 256 -7.40 -6.70 -18.48
N ALA A 257 -7.20 -6.75 -17.16
CA ALA A 257 -7.07 -8.01 -16.42
C ALA A 257 -8.41 -8.74 -16.25
N ASN A 258 -9.53 -8.04 -16.32
CA ASN A 258 -10.89 -8.58 -16.25
C ASN A 258 -11.10 -9.57 -15.08
N ALA A 259 -10.61 -9.21 -13.90
CA ALA A 259 -10.77 -10.02 -12.69
C ALA A 259 -12.25 -10.04 -12.25
N PRO A 260 -12.79 -11.17 -11.77
CA PRO A 260 -14.21 -11.27 -11.37
C PRO A 260 -14.54 -10.40 -10.14
N ALA A 261 -13.57 -10.16 -9.29
CA ALA A 261 -13.69 -9.31 -8.11
C ALA A 261 -12.53 -8.33 -8.00
N ILE A 262 -12.81 -7.14 -7.46
CA ILE A 262 -11.83 -6.07 -7.23
C ILE A 262 -11.98 -5.59 -5.78
N VAL A 263 -10.89 -5.61 -5.03
CA VAL A 263 -10.83 -5.06 -3.66
C VAL A 263 -9.97 -3.80 -3.69
N ILE A 264 -10.50 -2.69 -3.16
CA ILE A 264 -9.83 -1.39 -3.19
C ILE A 264 -9.58 -0.92 -1.76
N GLY A 265 -8.29 -0.74 -1.42
CA GLY A 265 -7.81 -0.18 -0.16
C GLY A 265 -7.40 1.28 -0.28
N GLY A 266 -6.50 1.72 0.60
CA GLY A 266 -5.87 3.03 0.54
C GLY A 266 -6.71 4.18 1.09
N LYS A 267 -6.23 5.42 0.84
CA LYS A 267 -6.87 6.65 1.34
C LYS A 267 -8.20 6.92 0.65
N LYS A 268 -9.13 7.53 1.39
CA LYS A 268 -10.53 7.76 1.00
C LYS A 268 -10.70 8.32 -0.41
N GLN A 269 -10.08 9.45 -0.75
CA GLN A 269 -10.29 10.12 -2.03
C GLN A 269 -9.89 9.27 -3.24
N LEU A 270 -8.67 8.70 -3.23
CA LEU A 270 -8.22 7.83 -4.32
C LEU A 270 -9.03 6.54 -4.40
N LYS A 271 -9.36 5.94 -3.25
CA LYS A 271 -10.22 4.75 -3.17
C LYS A 271 -11.58 5.00 -3.80
N GLU A 272 -12.26 6.10 -3.42
CA GLU A 272 -13.58 6.46 -3.94
C GLU A 272 -13.53 6.79 -5.43
N ALA A 273 -12.50 7.53 -5.91
CA ALA A 273 -12.34 7.86 -7.32
C ALA A 273 -12.09 6.61 -8.17
N THR A 274 -11.21 5.73 -7.73
CA THR A 274 -10.92 4.44 -8.38
C THR A 274 -12.19 3.56 -8.43
N ALA A 275 -12.90 3.42 -7.31
CA ALA A 275 -14.13 2.64 -7.24
C ALA A 275 -15.22 3.21 -8.14
N TYR A 276 -15.35 4.52 -8.19
CA TYR A 276 -16.32 5.18 -9.06
C TYR A 276 -16.04 4.90 -10.54
N LEU A 277 -14.81 5.12 -11.02
CA LEU A 277 -14.44 4.82 -12.40
C LEU A 277 -14.64 3.34 -12.73
N LEU A 278 -14.18 2.43 -11.87
CA LEU A 278 -14.36 1.00 -12.10
C LEU A 278 -15.86 0.60 -12.14
N SER A 279 -16.72 1.24 -11.35
CA SER A 279 -18.16 0.98 -11.38
C SER A 279 -18.83 1.34 -12.71
N LYS A 280 -18.21 2.24 -13.49
CA LYS A 280 -18.71 2.66 -14.81
C LYS A 280 -18.23 1.75 -15.95
N TYR A 281 -17.00 1.27 -15.85
CA TYR A 281 -16.32 0.59 -16.96
C TYR A 281 -16.06 -0.90 -16.73
N SER A 282 -16.32 -1.42 -15.53
CA SER A 282 -16.15 -2.84 -15.18
C SER A 282 -17.46 -3.49 -14.77
N SER A 283 -17.62 -4.78 -15.08
CA SER A 283 -18.68 -5.64 -14.55
C SER A 283 -18.28 -6.43 -13.31
N SER A 284 -17.05 -6.25 -12.83
CA SER A 284 -16.52 -6.95 -11.66
C SER A 284 -17.24 -6.57 -10.37
N ALA A 285 -17.32 -7.48 -9.41
CA ALA A 285 -17.76 -7.16 -8.06
C ALA A 285 -16.71 -6.26 -7.37
N ILE A 286 -17.10 -5.06 -6.92
CA ILE A 286 -16.19 -4.09 -6.31
C ILE A 286 -16.45 -4.02 -4.81
N LYS A 287 -15.40 -4.29 -4.00
CA LYS A 287 -15.39 -4.09 -2.56
C LYS A 287 -14.43 -2.95 -2.21
N GLN A 288 -14.93 -1.92 -1.55
CA GLN A 288 -14.09 -0.90 -0.92
C GLN A 288 -13.83 -1.27 0.54
N LEU A 289 -12.58 -1.30 0.94
CA LEU A 289 -12.21 -1.57 2.34
C LEU A 289 -12.57 -0.38 3.24
N SER A 290 -13.05 -0.67 4.43
CA SER A 290 -13.23 0.33 5.50
C SER A 290 -11.86 0.87 5.97
N GLU A 291 -11.86 1.98 6.69
CA GLU A 291 -10.63 2.51 7.29
C GLU A 291 -10.03 1.53 8.32
N GLU A 292 -10.87 0.81 9.05
CA GLU A 292 -10.44 -0.21 10.01
C GLU A 292 -9.73 -1.37 9.30
N GLU A 293 -10.32 -1.91 8.21
CA GLU A 293 -9.71 -2.95 7.40
C GLU A 293 -8.35 -2.51 6.84
N VAL A 294 -8.25 -1.28 6.30
CA VAL A 294 -7.00 -0.73 5.78
C VAL A 294 -5.95 -0.56 6.89
N ASN A 295 -6.34 -0.01 8.04
CA ASN A 295 -5.42 0.26 9.14
C ASN A 295 -4.91 -1.01 9.83
N SER A 296 -5.67 -2.11 9.80
CA SER A 296 -5.31 -3.39 10.41
C SER A 296 -4.66 -4.39 9.44
N SER A 297 -4.77 -4.18 8.13
CA SER A 297 -4.39 -5.14 7.09
C SER A 297 -2.97 -5.67 7.22
N SER A 298 -1.96 -4.79 7.34
CA SER A 298 -0.56 -5.20 7.48
C SER A 298 -0.32 -6.04 8.74
N SER A 299 -0.93 -5.65 9.87
CA SER A 299 -0.78 -6.37 11.15
C SER A 299 -1.46 -7.74 11.11
N LEU A 300 -2.67 -7.81 10.59
CA LEU A 300 -3.41 -9.06 10.47
C LEU A 300 -2.78 -10.00 9.44
N GLY A 301 -2.29 -9.46 8.33
CA GLY A 301 -1.54 -10.22 7.33
C GLY A 301 -0.25 -10.81 7.89
N ALA A 302 0.51 -10.03 8.65
CA ALA A 302 1.72 -10.50 9.30
C ALA A 302 1.45 -11.69 10.25
N ILE A 303 0.40 -11.61 11.05
CA ILE A 303 -0.01 -12.69 11.95
C ILE A 303 -0.50 -13.90 11.17
N ARG A 304 -1.34 -13.70 10.15
CA ARG A 304 -1.86 -14.78 9.32
C ARG A 304 -0.73 -15.57 8.64
N ILE A 305 0.30 -14.89 8.15
CA ILE A 305 1.50 -15.53 7.59
C ILE A 305 2.26 -16.28 8.70
N TYR A 306 2.48 -15.66 9.85
CA TYR A 306 3.22 -16.28 10.96
C TYR A 306 2.52 -17.54 11.50
N GLU A 307 1.21 -17.50 11.69
CA GLU A 307 0.40 -18.60 12.25
C GLU A 307 0.04 -19.68 11.23
N TYR A 308 0.34 -19.49 9.94
CA TYR A 308 0.04 -20.51 8.93
C TYR A 308 0.73 -21.84 9.25
N VAL A 309 -0.07 -22.94 9.24
CA VAL A 309 0.34 -24.30 9.62
C VAL A 309 0.55 -25.18 8.39
#